data_e452214aef4061dbf0f6feb80cf101c1
#
_entry.id   e452214aef4061dbf0f6feb80cf101c1
#
_cell.length_a   1.000
_cell.length_b   1.000
_cell.length_c   1.000
_cell.angle_alpha   90.00
_cell.angle_beta   90.00
_cell.angle_gamma   90.00
#
_symmetry.space_group_name_H-M   'P 1'
#
loop_
_entity.id
_entity.type
_entity.pdbx_description
1 polymer ?
#
loop_
_entity_poly.entity_id
_entity_poly.type
_entity_poly.pdbx_seq_one_letter_code
_entity_poly.pdbx_strand_id
1 'polypeptide(L)'
;MIAKVPGIQHNRTMNAVASQASPGLVAPIPPLVLASGSRARAALLRAAGLVCEIVPAGVDEAEFKAAARAAGAGADEVASSLAELKALRRSRQSPDALVIAADQMLSCDGRWFDKPEGSAAARQQLLALRGRTHELHSAVCVGRGGSIAWRHRERARLTMRDFSDAFLDAYLAAAGDAVADSVGGYQLEGLGAQLFAAIEGDYFAILGLPLLPLLAFLRQHGVLLA
;
A
#
# COMPACT_ATOMS: atom_id res chain seq x y z
N MET A 1 -14.01 64.03 20.38
CA MET A 1 -12.56 63.69 20.41
C MET A 1 -12.45 62.17 20.54
N ILE A 2 -12.33 61.49 19.41
CA ILE A 2 -12.33 60.01 19.34
C ILE A 2 -10.90 59.59 18.99
N ALA A 3 -10.26 58.85 19.91
CA ALA A 3 -8.89 58.38 19.78
C ALA A 3 -8.79 57.24 18.75
N LYS A 4 -7.83 57.36 17.83
CA LYS A 4 -7.46 56.41 16.79
C LYS A 4 -6.64 55.29 17.38
N VAL A 5 -7.07 54.04 17.23
CA VAL A 5 -6.29 52.82 17.57
C VAL A 5 -5.41 52.46 16.37
N PRO A 6 -4.09 52.16 16.55
CA PRO A 6 -3.21 51.78 15.45
C PRO A 6 -3.45 50.34 15.00
N GLY A 7 -3.38 50.14 13.68
CA GLY A 7 -3.62 48.86 13.02
C GLY A 7 -2.56 47.80 13.34
N ILE A 8 -3.03 46.60 13.57
CA ILE A 8 -2.21 45.37 13.68
C ILE A 8 -1.93 44.88 12.27
N GLN A 9 -0.68 44.95 11.85
CA GLN A 9 -0.22 44.32 10.63
C GLN A 9 -0.12 42.78 10.85
N HIS A 10 -0.95 42.02 10.13
CA HIS A 10 -0.85 40.58 10.07
C HIS A 10 0.32 40.21 9.17
N ASN A 11 1.44 39.89 9.78
CA ASN A 11 2.59 39.28 9.09
C ASN A 11 2.29 37.79 8.89
N ARG A 12 1.81 37.40 7.71
CA ARG A 12 1.62 36.01 7.28
C ARG A 12 2.97 35.46 6.85
N THR A 13 3.76 35.00 7.80
CA THR A 13 4.83 34.03 7.53
C THR A 13 4.20 32.64 7.52
N MET A 14 3.94 32.13 6.32
CA MET A 14 3.65 30.70 6.13
C MET A 14 4.93 29.94 6.45
N ASN A 15 5.02 29.43 7.68
CA ASN A 15 5.99 28.40 8.03
C ASN A 15 5.63 27.13 7.26
N ALA A 16 6.40 26.85 6.21
CA ALA A 16 6.50 25.53 5.65
C ALA A 16 7.04 24.61 6.76
N VAL A 17 6.16 23.81 7.35
CA VAL A 17 6.55 22.71 8.22
C VAL A 17 7.22 21.67 7.33
N ALA A 18 8.53 21.82 7.11
CA ALA A 18 9.35 20.73 6.64
C ALA A 18 9.22 19.62 7.68
N SER A 19 8.61 18.50 7.28
CA SER A 19 8.56 17.27 8.07
C SER A 19 9.99 16.83 8.36
N GLN A 20 10.50 17.20 9.53
CA GLN A 20 11.79 16.73 9.99
C GLN A 20 11.63 15.26 10.36
N ALA A 21 12.23 14.39 9.55
CA ALA A 21 12.47 13.01 9.96
C ALA A 21 13.23 13.03 11.30
N SER A 22 12.75 12.29 12.27
CA SER A 22 13.39 12.20 13.58
C SER A 22 14.84 11.76 13.40
N PRO A 23 15.84 12.57 13.75
CA PRO A 23 17.24 12.21 13.59
C PRO A 23 17.58 11.09 14.58
N GLY A 24 17.97 9.94 14.09
CA GLY A 24 18.53 8.89 14.93
C GLY A 24 18.13 7.45 14.65
N LEU A 25 17.09 7.21 13.83
CA LEU A 25 16.65 5.84 13.54
C LEU A 25 17.14 5.28 12.19
N VAL A 26 17.71 6.11 11.32
CA VAL A 26 18.17 5.72 9.97
C VAL A 26 19.64 6.04 9.80
N ALA A 27 20.44 5.03 9.50
CA ALA A 27 21.84 5.22 9.10
C ALA A 27 21.91 5.80 7.66
N PRO A 28 22.91 6.65 7.35
CA PRO A 28 22.92 7.40 6.10
C PRO A 28 23.36 6.59 4.88
N ILE A 29 22.95 5.34 4.63
CA ILE A 29 23.32 4.59 3.40
C ILE A 29 22.68 3.19 3.43
N PRO A 30 22.22 2.64 2.29
CA PRO A 30 22.06 3.24 0.96
C PRO A 30 20.73 4.00 0.80
N PRO A 31 20.56 4.82 -0.24
CA PRO A 31 19.28 5.46 -0.54
C PRO A 31 18.16 4.42 -0.65
N LEU A 32 16.98 4.76 -0.13
CA LEU A 32 15.80 3.90 -0.25
C LEU A 32 14.91 4.40 -1.38
N VAL A 33 14.47 3.49 -2.24
CA VAL A 33 13.51 3.76 -3.32
C VAL A 33 12.29 2.86 -3.12
N LEU A 34 11.10 3.43 -3.12
CA LEU A 34 9.85 2.68 -3.19
C LEU A 34 9.41 2.57 -4.65
N ALA A 35 9.48 1.37 -5.22
CA ALA A 35 9.08 1.07 -6.59
C ALA A 35 7.56 0.82 -6.70
N SER A 36 6.76 1.74 -6.15
CA SER A 36 5.30 1.63 -6.10
C SER A 36 4.64 3.00 -6.09
N GLY A 37 3.54 3.15 -6.83
CA GLY A 37 2.67 4.33 -6.79
C GLY A 37 1.63 4.29 -5.65
N SER A 38 1.62 3.27 -4.80
CA SER A 38 0.64 3.14 -3.72
C SER A 38 0.86 4.17 -2.62
N ARG A 39 -0.16 5.02 -2.40
CA ARG A 39 -0.16 6.01 -1.32
C ARG A 39 -0.11 5.37 0.07
N ALA A 40 -0.82 4.24 0.25
CA ALA A 40 -0.83 3.49 1.50
C ALA A 40 0.57 2.97 1.86
N ARG A 41 1.29 2.34 0.93
CA ARG A 41 2.66 1.85 1.15
C ARG A 41 3.62 2.99 1.48
N ALA A 42 3.52 4.10 0.77
CA ALA A 42 4.34 5.29 1.04
C ALA A 42 4.05 5.87 2.43
N ALA A 43 2.78 5.89 2.84
CA ALA A 43 2.36 6.35 4.17
C ALA A 43 2.90 5.44 5.28
N LEU A 44 2.83 4.11 5.10
CA LEU A 44 3.37 3.13 6.05
C LEU A 44 4.87 3.30 6.26
N LEU A 45 5.65 3.42 5.19
CA LEU A 45 7.10 3.63 5.28
C LEU A 45 7.44 4.95 5.96
N ARG A 46 6.73 6.03 5.61
CA ARG A 46 6.91 7.34 6.24
C ARG A 46 6.55 7.31 7.74
N ALA A 47 5.43 6.68 8.10
CA ALA A 47 5.01 6.53 9.50
C ALA A 47 6.01 5.70 10.32
N ALA A 48 6.72 4.77 9.68
CA ALA A 48 7.82 4.01 10.28
C ALA A 48 9.16 4.79 10.32
N GLY A 49 9.18 6.07 9.92
CA GLY A 49 10.39 6.90 9.93
C GLY A 49 11.33 6.69 8.73
N LEU A 50 10.91 5.94 7.70
CA LEU A 50 11.71 5.71 6.51
C LEU A 50 11.49 6.82 5.47
N VAL A 51 12.58 7.40 5.02
CA VAL A 51 12.58 8.37 3.91
C VAL A 51 12.93 7.62 2.62
N CYS A 52 11.94 7.49 1.73
CA CYS A 52 12.09 6.79 0.46
C CYS A 52 11.76 7.75 -0.70
N GLU A 53 12.55 7.69 -1.76
CA GLU A 53 12.13 8.23 -3.06
C GLU A 53 11.02 7.35 -3.63
N ILE A 54 9.93 7.95 -4.11
CA ILE A 54 8.78 7.20 -4.67
C ILE A 54 8.90 7.22 -6.19
N VAL A 55 9.24 6.05 -6.77
CA VAL A 55 9.45 5.92 -8.22
C VAL A 55 8.79 4.63 -8.71
N PRO A 56 7.57 4.70 -9.26
CA PRO A 56 6.88 3.54 -9.80
C PRO A 56 7.73 2.76 -10.80
N ALA A 57 7.62 1.44 -10.79
CA ALA A 57 8.46 0.58 -11.63
C ALA A 57 8.06 0.57 -13.11
N GLY A 58 6.86 1.04 -13.47
CA GLY A 58 6.37 1.07 -14.86
C GLY A 58 6.20 -0.33 -15.47
N VAL A 59 5.74 -1.31 -14.69
CA VAL A 59 5.41 -2.67 -15.15
C VAL A 59 3.97 -2.69 -15.63
N ASP A 60 3.72 -3.39 -16.75
CA ASP A 60 2.35 -3.71 -17.19
C ASP A 60 1.82 -4.86 -16.34
N GLU A 61 1.10 -4.49 -15.27
CA GLU A 61 0.55 -5.47 -14.34
C GLU A 61 -0.64 -6.22 -14.95
N ALA A 62 -1.40 -5.59 -15.86
CA ALA A 62 -2.58 -6.19 -16.47
C ALA A 62 -2.18 -7.33 -17.41
N GLU A 63 -1.20 -7.10 -18.29
CA GLU A 63 -0.64 -8.11 -19.17
C GLU A 63 -0.06 -9.28 -18.38
N PHE A 64 0.74 -8.97 -17.33
CA PHE A 64 1.34 -10.00 -16.48
C PHE A 64 0.28 -10.88 -15.82
N LYS A 65 -0.75 -10.29 -15.21
CA LYS A 65 -1.86 -11.01 -14.55
C LYS A 65 -2.65 -11.87 -15.53
N ALA A 66 -2.89 -11.37 -16.76
CA ALA A 66 -3.58 -12.13 -17.79
C ALA A 66 -2.79 -13.39 -18.18
N ALA A 67 -1.49 -13.25 -18.43
CA ALA A 67 -0.61 -14.38 -18.76
C ALA A 67 -0.51 -15.39 -17.59
N ALA A 68 -0.36 -14.90 -16.37
CA ALA A 68 -0.30 -15.75 -15.16
C ALA A 68 -1.60 -16.53 -14.94
N ARG A 69 -2.75 -15.90 -15.18
CA ARG A 69 -4.06 -16.56 -15.09
C ARG A 69 -4.21 -17.66 -16.14
N ALA A 70 -3.77 -17.40 -17.38
CA ALA A 70 -3.78 -18.39 -18.45
C ALA A 70 -2.85 -19.58 -18.14
N ALA A 71 -1.76 -19.36 -17.40
CA ALA A 71 -0.85 -20.40 -16.93
C ALA A 71 -1.34 -21.15 -15.66
N GLY A 72 -2.49 -20.77 -15.09
CA GLY A 72 -3.03 -21.40 -13.87
C GLY A 72 -2.32 -21.00 -12.57
N ALA A 73 -1.57 -19.90 -12.55
CA ALA A 73 -0.84 -19.45 -11.37
C ALA A 73 -1.79 -19.03 -10.23
N GLY A 74 -1.35 -19.24 -8.99
CA GLY A 74 -2.05 -18.80 -7.78
C GLY A 74 -1.89 -17.29 -7.51
N ALA A 75 -2.82 -16.69 -6.76
CA ALA A 75 -2.76 -15.26 -6.43
C ALA A 75 -1.49 -14.88 -5.65
N ASP A 76 -1.00 -15.76 -4.79
CA ASP A 76 0.24 -15.57 -4.00
C ASP A 76 1.51 -15.60 -4.89
N GLU A 77 1.54 -16.47 -5.90
CA GLU A 77 2.62 -16.52 -6.89
C GLU A 77 2.65 -15.25 -7.74
N VAL A 78 1.48 -14.77 -8.15
CA VAL A 78 1.35 -13.54 -8.93
C VAL A 78 1.81 -12.32 -8.15
N ALA A 79 1.36 -12.18 -6.89
CA ALA A 79 1.80 -11.09 -6.02
C ALA A 79 3.33 -11.09 -5.84
N SER A 80 3.91 -12.28 -5.60
CA SER A 80 5.36 -12.46 -5.45
C SER A 80 6.12 -12.08 -6.72
N SER A 81 5.69 -12.60 -7.85
CA SER A 81 6.36 -12.36 -9.15
C SER A 81 6.28 -10.90 -9.58
N LEU A 82 5.14 -10.22 -9.34
CA LEU A 82 5.00 -8.79 -9.60
C LEU A 82 5.89 -7.94 -8.69
N ALA A 83 5.98 -8.28 -7.40
CA ALA A 83 6.89 -7.60 -6.48
C ALA A 83 8.35 -7.77 -6.92
N GLU A 84 8.77 -8.98 -7.30
CA GLU A 84 10.12 -9.25 -7.81
C GLU A 84 10.41 -8.50 -9.11
N LEU A 85 9.50 -8.55 -10.07
CA LEU A 85 9.65 -7.87 -11.36
C LEU A 85 9.83 -6.35 -11.17
N LYS A 86 9.03 -5.74 -10.28
CA LYS A 86 9.14 -4.32 -9.92
C LYS A 86 10.50 -4.01 -9.28
N ALA A 87 10.94 -4.85 -8.34
CA ALA A 87 12.23 -4.70 -7.65
C ALA A 87 13.40 -4.81 -8.62
N LEU A 88 13.43 -5.85 -9.46
CA LEU A 88 14.48 -6.09 -10.46
C LEU A 88 14.58 -4.94 -11.47
N ARG A 89 13.43 -4.55 -12.05
CA ARG A 89 13.39 -3.48 -13.04
C ARG A 89 13.92 -2.17 -12.47
N ARG A 90 13.45 -1.78 -11.28
CA ARG A 90 13.84 -0.51 -10.67
C ARG A 90 15.28 -0.52 -10.14
N SER A 91 15.74 -1.62 -9.54
CA SER A 91 17.10 -1.70 -9.01
C SER A 91 18.19 -1.68 -10.09
N ARG A 92 17.88 -2.08 -11.33
CA ARG A 92 18.79 -1.88 -12.48
C ARG A 92 18.96 -0.40 -12.83
N GLN A 93 17.92 0.41 -12.62
CA GLN A 93 17.92 1.85 -12.90
C GLN A 93 18.48 2.68 -11.73
N SER A 94 18.53 2.09 -10.53
CA SER A 94 19.04 2.71 -9.31
C SER A 94 19.97 1.73 -8.58
N PRO A 95 21.17 1.43 -9.15
CA PRO A 95 22.02 0.31 -8.72
C PRO A 95 22.54 0.46 -7.27
N ASP A 96 22.75 1.68 -6.83
CA ASP A 96 23.28 2.02 -5.50
C ASP A 96 22.19 2.03 -4.41
N ALA A 97 20.91 2.05 -4.80
CA ALA A 97 19.78 2.09 -3.87
C ALA A 97 19.31 0.70 -3.45
N LEU A 98 18.74 0.62 -2.25
CA LEU A 98 17.84 -0.46 -1.87
C LEU A 98 16.43 -0.13 -2.38
N VAL A 99 15.94 -0.94 -3.29
CA VAL A 99 14.64 -0.76 -3.94
C VAL A 99 13.61 -1.66 -3.27
N ILE A 100 12.69 -1.06 -2.56
CA ILE A 100 11.54 -1.72 -1.95
C ILE A 100 10.42 -1.78 -2.99
N ALA A 101 9.98 -2.98 -3.33
CA ALA A 101 8.82 -3.20 -4.20
C ALA A 101 7.82 -4.12 -3.52
N ALA A 102 6.54 -3.90 -3.75
CA ALA A 102 5.48 -4.73 -3.20
C ALA A 102 4.32 -4.86 -4.18
N ASP A 103 3.63 -5.98 -4.07
CA ASP A 103 2.37 -6.22 -4.75
C ASP A 103 1.34 -6.85 -3.82
N GLN A 104 0.07 -6.74 -4.17
CA GLN A 104 -1.03 -7.33 -3.42
C GLN A 104 -2.12 -7.83 -4.37
N MET A 105 -2.54 -9.08 -4.16
CA MET A 105 -3.66 -9.69 -4.84
C MET A 105 -4.80 -9.99 -3.87
N LEU A 106 -6.04 -9.77 -4.28
CA LEU A 106 -7.23 -10.22 -3.58
C LEU A 106 -7.83 -11.42 -4.30
N SER A 107 -8.08 -12.51 -3.58
CA SER A 107 -8.79 -13.67 -4.11
C SER A 107 -9.97 -14.07 -3.22
N CYS A 108 -11.08 -14.44 -3.85
CA CYS A 108 -12.25 -15.01 -3.18
C CYS A 108 -12.82 -16.13 -4.06
N ASP A 109 -12.90 -17.34 -3.51
CA ASP A 109 -13.40 -18.54 -4.21
C ASP A 109 -12.72 -18.75 -5.59
N GLY A 110 -11.40 -18.59 -5.65
CA GLY A 110 -10.60 -18.73 -6.86
C GLY A 110 -10.69 -17.55 -7.86
N ARG A 111 -11.53 -16.57 -7.61
CA ARG A 111 -11.62 -15.35 -8.42
C ARG A 111 -10.68 -14.28 -7.88
N TRP A 112 -9.96 -13.60 -8.76
CA TRP A 112 -9.15 -12.44 -8.42
C TRP A 112 -9.93 -11.14 -8.60
N PHE A 113 -9.63 -10.17 -7.75
CA PHE A 113 -10.21 -8.83 -7.80
C PHE A 113 -9.09 -7.82 -7.95
N ASP A 114 -9.20 -6.98 -8.94
CA ASP A 114 -8.32 -5.83 -9.15
C ASP A 114 -8.89 -4.58 -8.49
N LYS A 115 -8.17 -3.47 -8.52
CA LYS A 115 -8.71 -2.18 -8.08
C LYS A 115 -9.91 -1.82 -8.94
N PRO A 116 -11.03 -1.41 -8.33
CA PRO A 116 -12.23 -1.09 -9.10
C PRO A 116 -12.05 0.22 -9.88
N GLU A 117 -12.59 0.26 -11.08
CA GLU A 117 -12.64 1.46 -11.90
C GLU A 117 -13.89 2.28 -11.53
N GLY A 118 -13.79 3.05 -10.45
CA GLY A 118 -14.85 3.90 -9.94
C GLY A 118 -15.88 3.21 -9.05
N SER A 119 -16.86 3.99 -8.58
CA SER A 119 -17.83 3.57 -7.55
C SER A 119 -18.74 2.41 -8.02
N ALA A 120 -19.15 2.36 -9.28
CA ALA A 120 -19.99 1.28 -9.80
C ALA A 120 -19.29 -0.08 -9.77
N ALA A 121 -18.01 -0.12 -10.17
CA ALA A 121 -17.19 -1.33 -10.12
C ALA A 121 -16.90 -1.72 -8.66
N ALA A 122 -16.65 -0.76 -7.79
CA ALA A 122 -16.48 -0.99 -6.36
C ALA A 122 -17.74 -1.62 -5.72
N ARG A 123 -18.93 -1.11 -6.07
CA ARG A 123 -20.21 -1.68 -5.64
C ARG A 123 -20.35 -3.15 -6.03
N GLN A 124 -20.03 -3.48 -7.27
CA GLN A 124 -20.11 -4.87 -7.76
C GLN A 124 -19.13 -5.78 -7.02
N GLN A 125 -17.91 -5.31 -6.75
CA GLN A 125 -16.93 -6.09 -6.00
C GLN A 125 -17.38 -6.31 -4.55
N LEU A 126 -17.85 -5.27 -3.87
CA LEU A 126 -18.34 -5.36 -2.49
C LEU A 126 -19.56 -6.29 -2.37
N LEU A 127 -20.48 -6.28 -3.34
CA LEU A 127 -21.56 -7.25 -3.40
C LEU A 127 -21.08 -8.69 -3.59
N ALA A 128 -20.04 -8.89 -4.42
CA ALA A 128 -19.45 -10.21 -4.62
C ALA A 128 -18.70 -10.74 -3.40
N LEU A 129 -18.21 -9.86 -2.53
CA LEU A 129 -17.46 -10.18 -1.30
C LEU A 129 -18.36 -10.22 -0.05
N ARG A 130 -19.56 -9.64 -0.10
CA ARG A 130 -20.52 -9.59 1.02
C ARG A 130 -20.82 -10.97 1.60
N GLY A 131 -20.70 -11.11 2.93
CA GLY A 131 -20.93 -12.35 3.65
C GLY A 131 -19.90 -13.45 3.39
N ARG A 132 -18.79 -13.14 2.69
CA ARG A 132 -17.74 -14.12 2.31
C ARG A 132 -16.42 -13.83 3.00
N THR A 133 -15.61 -14.88 3.10
CA THR A 133 -14.21 -14.77 3.45
C THR A 133 -13.39 -14.68 2.17
N HIS A 134 -12.52 -13.67 2.07
CA HIS A 134 -11.56 -13.53 1.00
C HIS A 134 -10.14 -13.45 1.55
N GLU A 135 -9.17 -13.61 0.67
CA GLU A 135 -7.75 -13.60 1.03
C GLU A 135 -7.04 -12.42 0.36
N LEU A 136 -6.19 -11.76 1.11
CA LEU A 136 -5.19 -10.82 0.60
C LEU A 136 -3.83 -11.50 0.63
N HIS A 137 -3.18 -11.56 -0.53
CA HIS A 137 -1.82 -12.09 -0.71
C HIS A 137 -0.90 -10.90 -0.95
N SER A 138 -0.08 -10.56 0.04
CA SER A 138 0.82 -9.41 0.01
C SER A 138 2.26 -9.88 -0.08
N ALA A 139 2.99 -9.40 -1.08
CA ALA A 139 4.41 -9.70 -1.27
C ALA A 139 5.23 -8.42 -1.22
N VAL A 140 6.42 -8.51 -0.62
CA VAL A 140 7.42 -7.46 -0.61
C VAL A 140 8.78 -8.03 -0.99
N CYS A 141 9.49 -7.30 -1.85
CA CYS A 141 10.84 -7.62 -2.27
C CYS A 141 11.76 -6.42 -2.09
N VAL A 142 13.02 -6.68 -1.78
CA VAL A 142 14.08 -5.67 -1.84
C VAL A 142 15.07 -6.08 -2.91
N GLY A 143 15.27 -5.17 -3.87
CA GLY A 143 16.24 -5.32 -4.96
C GLY A 143 17.44 -4.38 -4.78
N ARG A 144 18.62 -4.79 -5.27
CA ARG A 144 19.82 -3.97 -5.35
C ARG A 144 20.62 -4.36 -6.57
N GLY A 145 21.09 -3.39 -7.36
CA GLY A 145 21.97 -3.66 -8.51
C GLY A 145 21.41 -4.65 -9.53
N GLY A 146 20.10 -4.74 -9.70
CA GLY A 146 19.44 -5.66 -10.63
C GLY A 146 19.26 -7.09 -10.11
N SER A 147 19.51 -7.33 -8.82
CA SER A 147 19.31 -8.64 -8.16
C SER A 147 18.34 -8.50 -6.99
N ILE A 148 17.66 -9.60 -6.63
CA ILE A 148 16.82 -9.65 -5.43
C ILE A 148 17.69 -9.95 -4.22
N ALA A 149 17.72 -9.00 -3.26
CA ALA A 149 18.43 -9.16 -2.01
C ALA A 149 17.57 -9.85 -0.93
N TRP A 150 16.25 -9.64 -0.96
CA TRP A 150 15.35 -10.25 0.01
C TRP A 150 13.91 -10.25 -0.52
N ARG A 151 13.12 -11.20 -0.02
CA ARG A 151 11.69 -11.34 -0.31
C ARG A 151 10.92 -11.86 0.89
N HIS A 152 9.68 -11.42 1.00
CA HIS A 152 8.74 -11.92 1.99
C HIS A 152 7.31 -11.87 1.44
N ARG A 153 6.45 -12.75 1.92
CA ARG A 153 5.03 -12.78 1.58
C ARG A 153 4.19 -13.11 2.80
N GLU A 154 3.02 -12.53 2.84
CA GLU A 154 2.04 -12.71 3.89
C GLU A 154 0.66 -12.95 3.28
N ARG A 155 -0.17 -13.68 4.01
CA ARG A 155 -1.57 -13.90 3.66
C ARG A 155 -2.43 -13.47 4.83
N ALA A 156 -3.48 -12.69 4.54
CA ALA A 156 -4.52 -12.34 5.49
C ALA A 156 -5.88 -12.84 4.98
N ARG A 157 -6.76 -13.21 5.91
CA ARG A 157 -8.13 -13.66 5.65
C ARG A 157 -9.09 -12.65 6.28
N LEU A 158 -10.00 -12.12 5.47
CA LEU A 158 -10.95 -11.12 5.91
C LEU A 158 -12.36 -11.62 5.60
N THR A 159 -13.22 -11.70 6.62
CA THR A 159 -14.62 -12.09 6.48
C THR A 159 -15.51 -10.86 6.49
N MET A 160 -16.15 -10.56 5.36
CA MET A 160 -17.11 -9.46 5.29
C MET A 160 -18.42 -9.82 5.97
N ARG A 161 -19.05 -8.83 6.61
CA ARG A 161 -20.42 -8.95 7.12
C ARG A 161 -21.41 -9.15 5.96
N ASP A 162 -22.55 -9.73 6.26
CA ASP A 162 -23.72 -9.68 5.39
C ASP A 162 -24.45 -8.35 5.63
N PHE A 163 -23.92 -7.28 5.04
CA PHE A 163 -24.47 -5.93 5.16
C PHE A 163 -25.61 -5.68 4.15
N SER A 164 -26.53 -4.76 4.48
CA SER A 164 -27.65 -4.39 3.61
C SER A 164 -27.20 -3.52 2.43
N ASP A 165 -28.03 -3.44 1.38
CA ASP A 165 -27.80 -2.53 0.24
C ASP A 165 -27.80 -1.06 0.70
N ALA A 166 -28.67 -0.69 1.64
CA ALA A 166 -28.70 0.66 2.21
C ALA A 166 -27.38 1.03 2.92
N PHE A 167 -26.78 0.06 3.65
CA PHE A 167 -25.44 0.26 4.22
C PHE A 167 -24.38 0.42 3.13
N LEU A 168 -24.41 -0.40 2.10
CA LEU A 168 -23.46 -0.34 0.98
C LEU A 168 -23.52 1.02 0.26
N ASP A 169 -24.73 1.51 -0.01
CA ASP A 169 -24.94 2.79 -0.67
C ASP A 169 -24.42 3.96 0.19
N ALA A 170 -24.69 3.93 1.50
CA ALA A 170 -24.16 4.91 2.46
C ALA A 170 -22.62 4.84 2.55
N TYR A 171 -22.04 3.62 2.58
CA TYR A 171 -20.59 3.43 2.59
C TYR A 171 -19.93 4.03 1.34
N LEU A 172 -20.44 3.70 0.15
CA LEU A 172 -19.91 4.22 -1.12
C LEU A 172 -20.01 5.74 -1.23
N ALA A 173 -21.13 6.31 -0.77
CA ALA A 173 -21.30 7.77 -0.72
C ALA A 173 -20.29 8.44 0.22
N ALA A 174 -20.02 7.85 1.38
CA ALA A 174 -19.09 8.39 2.37
C ALA A 174 -17.61 8.17 2.00
N ALA A 175 -17.27 7.03 1.39
CA ALA A 175 -15.91 6.70 0.99
C ALA A 175 -15.47 7.42 -0.30
N GLY A 176 -16.42 7.78 -1.17
CA GLY A 176 -16.15 8.53 -2.41
C GLY A 176 -15.13 7.80 -3.29
N ASP A 177 -14.22 8.56 -3.90
CA ASP A 177 -13.21 8.04 -4.83
C ASP A 177 -12.17 7.12 -4.17
N ALA A 178 -12.06 7.14 -2.83
CA ALA A 178 -11.10 6.31 -2.10
C ALA A 178 -11.34 4.81 -2.29
N VAL A 179 -12.54 4.39 -2.69
CA VAL A 179 -12.84 2.98 -3.02
C VAL A 179 -12.01 2.45 -4.18
N ALA A 180 -11.52 3.31 -5.08
CA ALA A 180 -10.68 2.93 -6.21
C ALA A 180 -9.18 2.78 -5.87
N ASP A 181 -8.76 3.16 -4.68
CA ASP A 181 -7.35 3.16 -4.30
C ASP A 181 -6.82 1.77 -3.90
N SER A 182 -7.71 0.84 -3.55
CA SER A 182 -7.35 -0.50 -3.07
C SER A 182 -8.17 -1.61 -3.73
N VAL A 183 -7.58 -2.81 -3.78
CA VAL A 183 -8.29 -4.01 -4.24
C VAL A 183 -9.48 -4.30 -3.31
N GLY A 184 -10.61 -4.70 -3.88
CA GLY A 184 -11.84 -4.98 -3.12
C GLY A 184 -12.68 -3.76 -2.76
N GLY A 185 -12.23 -2.53 -3.08
CA GLY A 185 -13.04 -1.31 -2.87
C GLY A 185 -13.13 -0.85 -1.42
N TYR A 186 -12.14 -1.14 -0.59
CA TYR A 186 -12.13 -0.75 0.83
C TYR A 186 -10.72 -0.38 1.33
N GLN A 187 -10.68 0.43 2.39
CA GLN A 187 -9.48 0.75 3.17
C GLN A 187 -9.77 0.38 4.63
N LEU A 188 -9.01 -0.58 5.17
CA LEU A 188 -9.24 -1.09 6.53
C LEU A 188 -8.98 -0.02 7.60
N GLU A 189 -8.02 0.84 7.35
CA GLU A 189 -7.63 1.96 8.22
C GLU A 189 -8.67 3.10 8.31
N GLY A 190 -9.76 2.98 7.55
CA GLY A 190 -10.83 3.98 7.47
C GLY A 190 -12.22 3.35 7.62
N LEU A 191 -13.18 3.92 6.90
CA LEU A 191 -14.58 3.46 6.91
C LEU A 191 -14.75 1.99 6.51
N GLY A 192 -13.81 1.45 5.73
CA GLY A 192 -13.80 0.05 5.32
C GLY A 192 -13.78 -0.95 6.47
N ALA A 193 -13.30 -0.56 7.66
CA ALA A 193 -13.35 -1.42 8.85
C ALA A 193 -14.78 -1.88 9.18
N GLN A 194 -15.79 -1.08 8.87
CA GLN A 194 -17.20 -1.42 9.12
C GLN A 194 -17.75 -2.55 8.24
N LEU A 195 -17.04 -2.92 7.17
CA LEU A 195 -17.44 -4.00 6.26
C LEU A 195 -17.17 -5.39 6.86
N PHE A 196 -16.32 -5.52 7.88
CA PHE A 196 -15.78 -6.80 8.32
C PHE A 196 -16.45 -7.34 9.60
N ALA A 197 -16.59 -8.66 9.64
CA ALA A 197 -16.99 -9.42 10.83
C ALA A 197 -15.77 -10.02 11.54
N ALA A 198 -14.73 -10.43 10.77
CA ALA A 198 -13.49 -10.99 11.31
C ALA A 198 -12.31 -10.69 10.39
N ILE A 199 -11.13 -10.59 11.00
CA ILE A 199 -9.86 -10.36 10.30
C ILE A 199 -8.81 -11.24 10.95
N GLU A 200 -8.07 -12.01 10.13
CA GLU A 200 -6.97 -12.87 10.53
C GLU A 200 -5.74 -12.50 9.68
N GLY A 201 -4.61 -12.19 10.30
CA GLY A 201 -3.36 -11.85 9.62
C GLY A 201 -2.75 -10.53 10.09
N ASP A 202 -1.63 -10.16 9.46
CA ASP A 202 -0.89 -8.95 9.81
C ASP A 202 -1.58 -7.69 9.26
N TYR A 203 -1.75 -6.69 10.13
CA TYR A 203 -2.40 -5.43 9.78
C TYR A 203 -1.68 -4.68 8.64
N PHE A 204 -0.36 -4.61 8.68
CA PHE A 204 0.41 -3.90 7.67
C PHE A 204 0.38 -4.62 6.31
N ALA A 205 0.38 -5.96 6.34
CA ALA A 205 0.21 -6.76 5.13
C ALA A 205 -1.16 -6.51 4.49
N ILE A 206 -2.23 -6.35 5.28
CA ILE A 206 -3.57 -5.99 4.78
C ILE A 206 -3.53 -4.63 4.07
N LEU A 207 -2.78 -3.66 4.58
CA LEU A 207 -2.58 -2.35 3.94
C LEU A 207 -1.63 -2.41 2.72
N GLY A 208 -1.16 -3.61 2.35
CA GLY A 208 -0.41 -3.89 1.14
C GLY A 208 1.11 -3.89 1.27
N LEU A 209 1.65 -3.87 2.50
CA LEU A 209 3.09 -3.96 2.76
C LEU A 209 3.36 -4.75 4.04
N PRO A 210 3.93 -5.95 4.01
CA PRO A 210 4.45 -6.66 5.18
C PRO A 210 5.58 -5.86 5.85
N LEU A 211 5.21 -4.88 6.69
CA LEU A 211 6.14 -3.86 7.19
C LEU A 211 7.12 -4.42 8.21
N LEU A 212 6.66 -5.22 9.18
CA LEU A 212 7.53 -5.70 10.26
C LEU A 212 8.69 -6.58 9.77
N PRO A 213 8.47 -7.56 8.86
CA PRO A 213 9.56 -8.32 8.24
C PRO A 213 10.51 -7.43 7.42
N LEU A 214 9.98 -6.42 6.72
CA LEU A 214 10.81 -5.47 5.97
C LEU A 214 11.72 -4.65 6.92
N LEU A 215 11.19 -4.15 8.03
CA LEU A 215 11.98 -3.41 9.03
C LEU A 215 13.07 -4.32 9.65
N ALA A 216 12.76 -5.59 9.90
CA ALA A 216 13.75 -6.55 10.38
C ALA A 216 14.90 -6.74 9.37
N PHE A 217 14.58 -6.90 8.10
CA PHE A 217 15.57 -6.94 7.02
C PHE A 217 16.42 -5.67 6.97
N LEU A 218 15.82 -4.49 7.05
CA LEU A 218 16.53 -3.21 6.99
C LEU A 218 17.49 -3.02 8.19
N ARG A 219 17.12 -3.52 9.39
CA ARG A 219 18.03 -3.54 10.56
C ARG A 219 19.24 -4.44 10.34
N GLN A 220 19.01 -5.66 9.83
CA GLN A 220 20.09 -6.62 9.54
C GLN A 220 21.10 -6.09 8.51
N HIS A 221 20.67 -5.16 7.66
CA HIS A 221 21.50 -4.56 6.61
C HIS A 221 22.01 -3.15 6.99
N GLY A 222 21.88 -2.75 8.26
CA GLY A 222 22.43 -1.49 8.78
C GLY A 222 21.74 -0.23 8.26
N VAL A 223 20.54 -0.36 7.68
CA VAL A 223 19.73 0.78 7.21
C VAL A 223 18.97 1.42 8.36
N LEU A 224 18.55 0.60 9.32
CA LEU A 224 17.93 1.02 10.57
C LEU A 224 18.83 0.64 11.74
N LEU A 225 18.77 1.43 12.81
CA LEU A 225 19.39 1.05 14.08
C LEU A 225 18.71 -0.20 14.66
N ALA A 226 19.50 -1.08 15.29
CA ALA A 226 19.02 -2.30 15.92
C ALA A 226 18.36 -2.01 17.29
#